data_4ce2ffb14b8fcca61ecb29a9349e33a8
#
_entry.id   4ce2ffb14b8fcca61ecb29a9349e33a8
#
_cell.length_a   1.000
_cell.length_b   1.000
_cell.length_c   1.000
_cell.angle_alpha   90.00
_cell.angle_beta   90.00
_cell.angle_gamma   90.00
#
_symmetry.space_group_name_H-M   'P 1'
#
loop_
_entity.id
_entity.type
_entity.pdbx_description
1 polymer ?
#
loop_
_entity_poly.entity_id
_entity_poly.type
_entity_poly.pdbx_seq_one_letter_code
_entity_poly.pdbx_strand_id
1 'polypeptide(L)'
;MTFAAGDAHLWPIYNARYRVMFPILDADGDLVTGATAPDSELSQDQGTFADATNEIVEIATTSGMYYLDLIATEMDTQSTVIIVKTTSVGAKTTPIVLYPRRLPVIRTGTAQAGAATTITLDTNASAVNDFYIGCYVNITNNSPANALGQCRTISAYVGSTKVATVDSAWGTNPSVASTFEILADKPSGVVAWAGTAVNDPATVGIPDVSVQDIQAGAITAAAIATGAVDADALATDAVTEIANGVWDKDATGN
;
A
#
# COMPACT_ATOMS: atom_id res chain seq x y z
N MET A 1 19.34 -9.65 -12.83
CA MET A 1 17.93 -9.34 -12.53
C MET A 1 17.61 -8.02 -13.21
N THR A 2 16.53 -7.89 -13.96
CA THR A 2 16.21 -6.63 -14.65
C THR A 2 15.22 -5.84 -13.81
N PHE A 3 15.62 -4.63 -13.38
CA PHE A 3 14.72 -3.68 -12.75
C PHE A 3 13.90 -2.97 -13.81
N ALA A 4 12.59 -2.84 -13.60
CA ALA A 4 11.74 -2.03 -14.44
C ALA A 4 11.74 -0.57 -13.93
N ALA A 5 11.38 0.38 -14.81
CA ALA A 5 11.31 1.82 -14.45
C ALA A 5 10.40 2.06 -13.21
N GLY A 6 9.38 1.23 -13.00
CA GLY A 6 8.48 1.32 -11.84
C GLY A 6 9.06 0.77 -10.53
N ASP A 7 10.26 0.22 -10.51
CA ASP A 7 10.95 -0.17 -9.27
C ASP A 7 11.64 1.04 -8.58
N ALA A 8 11.66 2.22 -9.25
CA ALA A 8 12.18 3.47 -8.68
C ALA A 8 11.06 4.21 -7.92
N HIS A 9 10.84 3.86 -6.67
CA HIS A 9 9.90 4.56 -5.79
C HIS A 9 10.49 5.89 -5.28
N LEU A 10 9.62 6.81 -4.85
CA LEU A 10 10.02 8.08 -4.24
C LEU A 10 10.84 7.89 -2.95
N TRP A 11 10.61 6.80 -2.24
CA TRP A 11 11.29 6.42 -0.99
C TRP A 11 11.43 4.90 -0.89
N PRO A 12 12.42 4.42 -0.13
CA PRO A 12 12.61 3.01 0.11
C PRO A 12 11.43 2.42 0.89
N ILE A 13 10.84 1.35 0.35
CA ILE A 13 9.76 0.58 1.00
C ILE A 13 10.36 -0.74 1.50
N TYR A 14 9.98 -1.13 2.73
CA TYR A 14 10.37 -2.39 3.34
C TYR A 14 10.00 -3.58 2.46
N ASN A 15 10.94 -4.52 2.27
CA ASN A 15 10.77 -5.73 1.47
C ASN A 15 10.29 -5.47 0.02
N ALA A 16 10.62 -4.31 -0.55
CA ALA A 16 10.38 -3.98 -1.95
C ALA A 16 11.70 -3.59 -2.62
N ARG A 17 11.80 -3.80 -3.93
CA ARG A 17 12.97 -3.35 -4.70
C ARG A 17 13.08 -1.85 -4.67
N TYR A 18 14.30 -1.36 -4.62
CA TYR A 18 14.56 0.08 -4.61
C TYR A 18 15.77 0.46 -5.46
N ARG A 19 15.65 1.50 -6.26
CA ARG A 19 16.77 2.10 -6.98
C ARG A 19 17.23 3.35 -6.27
N VAL A 20 18.47 3.34 -5.75
CA VAL A 20 19.11 4.53 -5.20
C VAL A 20 19.99 5.17 -6.26
N MET A 21 19.95 6.49 -6.37
CA MET A 21 20.74 7.27 -7.33
C MET A 21 21.66 8.24 -6.58
N PHE A 22 22.90 8.37 -7.02
CA PHE A 22 23.93 9.19 -6.37
C PHE A 22 25.08 9.53 -7.32
N PRO A 23 25.84 10.60 -7.06
CA PRO A 23 27.08 10.89 -7.76
C PRO A 23 28.25 10.11 -7.18
N ILE A 24 29.28 9.84 -7.96
CA ILE A 24 30.63 9.55 -7.46
C ILE A 24 31.45 10.83 -7.69
N LEU A 25 32.09 11.29 -6.63
CA LEU A 25 32.88 12.52 -6.61
C LEU A 25 34.36 12.20 -6.38
N ASP A 26 35.23 13.07 -6.90
CA ASP A 26 36.64 13.08 -6.56
C ASP A 26 36.94 13.98 -5.34
N ALA A 27 38.23 14.25 -5.08
CA ALA A 27 38.67 15.06 -3.93
C ALA A 27 38.28 16.53 -4.05
N ASP A 28 38.10 17.02 -5.27
CA ASP A 28 37.79 18.44 -5.57
C ASP A 28 36.26 18.66 -5.68
N GLY A 29 35.47 17.54 -5.63
CA GLY A 29 34.03 17.56 -5.72
C GLY A 29 33.51 17.46 -7.14
N ASP A 30 34.38 17.14 -8.11
CA ASP A 30 34.01 16.92 -9.49
C ASP A 30 33.44 15.51 -9.70
N LEU A 31 32.52 15.37 -10.67
CA LEU A 31 31.89 14.12 -11.02
C LEU A 31 32.86 13.13 -11.66
N VAL A 32 33.00 11.94 -11.11
CA VAL A 32 33.79 10.85 -11.69
C VAL A 32 32.94 10.06 -12.67
N THR A 33 33.28 10.17 -13.95
CA THR A 33 32.61 9.43 -15.03
C THR A 33 33.30 8.09 -15.32
N GLY A 34 32.54 7.08 -15.76
CA GLY A 34 33.08 5.78 -16.15
C GLY A 34 33.82 5.07 -15.02
N ALA A 35 33.25 5.07 -13.80
CA ALA A 35 33.86 4.42 -12.65
C ALA A 35 34.23 2.96 -12.95
N THR A 36 35.50 2.59 -12.68
CA THR A 36 36.09 1.28 -12.97
C THR A 36 36.09 0.39 -11.75
N ALA A 37 35.82 -0.89 -11.95
CA ALA A 37 35.78 -1.91 -10.92
C ALA A 37 35.00 -1.43 -9.66
N PRO A 38 33.70 -1.12 -9.79
CA PRO A 38 32.92 -0.74 -8.64
C PRO A 38 32.80 -1.91 -7.67
N ASP A 39 32.70 -1.58 -6.38
CA ASP A 39 32.57 -2.52 -5.27
C ASP A 39 31.53 -1.95 -4.32
N SER A 40 30.30 -2.48 -4.41
CA SER A 40 29.13 -2.04 -3.65
C SER A 40 28.88 -2.99 -2.49
N GLU A 41 29.02 -2.52 -1.26
CA GLU A 41 28.82 -3.29 -0.05
C GLU A 41 27.64 -2.75 0.77
N LEU A 42 26.92 -3.65 1.42
CA LEU A 42 25.76 -3.36 2.27
C LEU A 42 25.97 -3.83 3.69
N SER A 43 25.52 -3.03 4.65
CA SER A 43 25.33 -3.44 6.05
C SER A 43 23.87 -3.22 6.43
N GLN A 44 23.17 -4.29 6.77
CA GLN A 44 21.78 -4.28 7.23
C GLN A 44 21.74 -4.27 8.76
N ASP A 45 20.94 -3.37 9.35
CA ASP A 45 20.73 -3.24 10.81
C ASP A 45 22.02 -3.28 11.64
N GLN A 46 23.07 -2.57 11.16
CA GLN A 46 24.40 -2.49 11.78
C GLN A 46 25.18 -3.84 11.79
N GLY A 47 24.80 -4.77 10.92
CA GLY A 47 25.53 -6.02 10.71
C GLY A 47 26.86 -5.83 9.98
N THR A 48 27.53 -6.92 9.65
CA THR A 48 28.75 -6.90 8.84
C THR A 48 28.44 -6.49 7.42
N PHE A 49 29.37 -5.77 6.78
CA PHE A 49 29.28 -5.48 5.36
C PHE A 49 29.41 -6.76 4.52
N ALA A 50 28.60 -6.87 3.49
CA ALA A 50 28.61 -7.92 2.50
C ALA A 50 28.36 -7.31 1.12
N ASP A 51 28.81 -8.01 0.07
CA ASP A 51 28.62 -7.58 -1.31
C ASP A 51 27.14 -7.38 -1.62
N ALA A 52 26.80 -6.27 -2.30
CA ALA A 52 25.48 -6.06 -2.87
C ALA A 52 25.21 -7.09 -3.98
N THR A 53 23.95 -7.47 -4.16
CA THR A 53 23.56 -8.39 -5.23
C THR A 53 23.81 -7.80 -6.64
N ASN A 54 23.72 -6.49 -6.77
CA ASN A 54 24.01 -5.79 -8.02
C ASN A 54 25.11 -4.75 -7.77
N GLU A 55 25.83 -4.43 -8.83
CA GLU A 55 26.78 -3.34 -8.84
C GLU A 55 26.15 -2.07 -9.41
N ILE A 56 26.80 -0.93 -9.15
CA ILE A 56 26.37 0.35 -9.67
C ILE A 56 26.45 0.40 -11.20
N VAL A 57 25.54 1.17 -11.78
CA VAL A 57 25.52 1.45 -13.23
C VAL A 57 25.43 2.95 -13.43
N GLU A 58 26.24 3.49 -14.34
CA GLU A 58 26.18 4.91 -14.72
C GLU A 58 24.87 5.20 -15.48
N ILE A 59 24.13 6.24 -15.09
CA ILE A 59 22.79 6.53 -15.62
C ILE A 59 22.83 6.87 -17.11
N ALA A 60 23.87 7.58 -17.52
CA ALA A 60 24.17 7.86 -18.93
C ALA A 60 25.67 7.87 -19.09
N THR A 61 26.14 7.54 -20.28
CA THR A 61 27.58 7.57 -20.58
C THR A 61 28.16 8.94 -20.21
N THR A 62 29.17 8.97 -19.37
CA THR A 62 29.89 10.17 -18.92
C THR A 62 29.05 11.16 -18.08
N SER A 63 28.03 10.71 -17.37
CA SER A 63 27.23 11.58 -16.48
C SER A 63 27.85 11.77 -15.10
N GLY A 64 28.64 10.81 -14.62
CA GLY A 64 29.12 10.75 -13.23
C GLY A 64 28.01 10.50 -12.20
N MET A 65 26.77 10.30 -12.67
CA MET A 65 25.63 9.89 -11.85
C MET A 65 25.40 8.38 -12.00
N TYR A 66 25.22 7.71 -10.90
CA TYR A 66 25.08 6.25 -10.83
C TYR A 66 23.79 5.86 -10.14
N TYR A 67 23.34 4.65 -10.40
CA TYR A 67 22.31 4.00 -9.58
C TYR A 67 22.80 2.64 -9.11
N LEU A 68 22.27 2.20 -7.96
CA LEU A 68 22.36 0.85 -7.45
C LEU A 68 20.96 0.30 -7.28
N ASP A 69 20.71 -0.87 -7.84
CA ASP A 69 19.45 -1.59 -7.74
C ASP A 69 19.49 -2.57 -6.57
N LEU A 70 18.78 -2.24 -5.50
CA LEU A 70 18.65 -3.07 -4.30
C LEU A 70 17.49 -4.05 -4.45
N ILE A 71 17.74 -5.32 -4.18
CA ILE A 71 16.69 -6.34 -4.19
C ILE A 71 15.85 -6.30 -2.91
N ALA A 72 14.69 -6.97 -2.92
CA ALA A 72 13.76 -6.95 -1.79
C ALA A 72 14.40 -7.40 -0.47
N THR A 73 15.23 -8.44 -0.50
CA THR A 73 15.90 -8.95 0.71
C THR A 73 16.94 -8.00 1.28
N GLU A 74 17.54 -7.14 0.46
CA GLU A 74 18.45 -6.07 0.91
C GLU A 74 17.68 -4.90 1.53
N MET A 75 16.37 -4.82 1.28
CA MET A 75 15.44 -3.85 1.84
C MET A 75 14.58 -4.43 2.98
N ASP A 76 14.76 -5.71 3.34
CA ASP A 76 14.09 -6.37 4.48
C ASP A 76 14.82 -6.07 5.80
N THR A 77 14.86 -4.78 6.15
CA THR A 77 15.68 -4.24 7.24
C THR A 77 15.12 -2.91 7.75
N GLN A 78 15.51 -2.47 8.94
CA GLN A 78 15.18 -1.13 9.44
C GLN A 78 16.13 -0.06 8.89
N SER A 79 17.39 -0.45 8.62
CA SER A 79 18.38 0.43 8.03
C SER A 79 19.34 -0.35 7.14
N THR A 80 19.67 0.22 5.97
CA THR A 80 20.71 -0.27 5.09
C THR A 80 21.77 0.81 4.91
N VAL A 81 23.00 0.50 5.29
CA VAL A 81 24.16 1.34 4.98
C VAL A 81 24.81 0.77 3.73
N ILE A 82 25.00 1.62 2.74
CA ILE A 82 25.65 1.30 1.47
C ILE A 82 26.99 1.98 1.42
N ILE A 83 28.03 1.27 1.01
CA ILE A 83 29.35 1.83 0.71
C ILE A 83 29.67 1.46 -0.73
N VAL A 84 29.97 2.45 -1.56
CA VAL A 84 30.40 2.25 -2.93
C VAL A 84 31.83 2.71 -3.08
N LYS A 85 32.69 1.82 -3.51
CA LYS A 85 34.12 2.03 -3.80
C LYS A 85 34.38 1.82 -5.29
N THR A 86 35.47 2.36 -5.81
CA THR A 86 35.90 2.17 -7.18
C THR A 86 37.41 2.33 -7.26
N THR A 87 38.05 1.71 -8.24
CA THR A 87 39.49 1.88 -8.52
C THR A 87 39.79 3.10 -9.38
N SER A 88 38.79 3.88 -9.78
CA SER A 88 38.98 5.13 -10.55
C SER A 88 39.83 6.12 -9.77
N VAL A 89 40.86 6.67 -10.44
CA VAL A 89 41.81 7.59 -9.83
C VAL A 89 41.09 8.85 -9.30
N GLY A 90 41.35 9.18 -8.05
CA GLY A 90 40.75 10.35 -7.38
C GLY A 90 39.37 10.13 -6.79
N ALA A 91 38.65 9.11 -7.21
CA ALA A 91 37.30 8.83 -6.69
C ALA A 91 37.28 8.63 -5.15
N LYS A 92 36.26 9.13 -4.51
CA LYS A 92 35.99 8.95 -3.08
C LYS A 92 34.90 7.93 -2.84
N THR A 93 35.02 7.18 -1.74
CA THR A 93 33.96 6.28 -1.29
C THR A 93 32.67 7.05 -1.07
N THR A 94 31.58 6.55 -1.59
CA THR A 94 30.26 7.15 -1.43
C THR A 94 29.46 6.34 -0.40
N PRO A 95 29.28 6.85 0.82
CA PRO A 95 28.39 6.22 1.81
C PRO A 95 26.97 6.74 1.65
N ILE A 96 25.98 5.82 1.76
CA ILE A 96 24.55 6.14 1.71
C ILE A 96 23.88 5.38 2.85
N VAL A 97 22.91 5.99 3.51
CA VAL A 97 22.08 5.33 4.52
C VAL A 97 20.62 5.43 4.12
N LEU A 98 19.97 4.28 4.04
CA LEU A 98 18.54 4.18 3.75
C LEU A 98 17.78 3.67 4.98
N TYR A 99 16.56 4.16 5.15
CA TYR A 99 15.62 3.71 6.17
C TYR A 99 14.32 3.26 5.47
N PRO A 100 14.20 1.95 5.13
CA PRO A 100 13.01 1.44 4.48
C PRO A 100 11.76 1.65 5.32
N ARG A 101 10.73 2.25 4.72
CA ARG A 101 9.45 2.50 5.40
C ARG A 101 8.63 1.22 5.46
N ARG A 102 8.17 0.87 6.65
CA ARG A 102 7.13 -0.15 6.82
C ARG A 102 5.77 0.51 6.64
N LEU A 103 5.07 0.14 5.59
CA LEU A 103 3.70 0.58 5.34
C LEU A 103 2.71 -0.40 5.95
N PRO A 104 1.54 0.07 6.42
CA PRO A 104 0.47 -0.82 6.87
C PRO A 104 0.04 -1.78 5.76
N VAL A 105 0.02 -3.07 6.06
CA VAL A 105 -0.53 -4.10 5.18
C VAL A 105 -2.03 -4.12 5.38
N ILE A 106 -2.79 -3.76 4.35
CA ILE A 106 -4.26 -3.78 4.40
C ILE A 106 -4.85 -5.05 3.79
N ARG A 107 -4.07 -5.79 3.02
CA ARG A 107 -4.47 -7.07 2.44
C ARG A 107 -3.26 -7.91 2.07
N THR A 108 -3.41 -9.24 2.21
CA THR A 108 -2.51 -10.25 1.65
C THR A 108 -3.32 -11.23 0.82
N GLY A 109 -2.73 -11.83 -0.20
CA GLY A 109 -3.43 -12.82 -1.02
C GLY A 109 -2.53 -13.48 -2.05
N THR A 110 -3.15 -14.35 -2.86
CA THR A 110 -2.53 -14.98 -4.02
C THR A 110 -3.25 -14.47 -5.27
N ALA A 111 -2.48 -13.99 -6.24
CA ALA A 111 -3.02 -13.48 -7.49
C ALA A 111 -3.75 -14.59 -8.27
N GLN A 112 -4.81 -14.21 -8.98
CA GLN A 112 -5.57 -15.11 -9.84
C GLN A 112 -5.10 -15.01 -11.30
N ALA A 113 -4.49 -13.89 -11.68
CA ALA A 113 -3.89 -13.64 -12.99
C ALA A 113 -2.98 -12.41 -12.92
N GLY A 114 -2.16 -12.20 -13.96
CA GLY A 114 -1.40 -10.97 -14.16
C GLY A 114 -1.06 -10.74 -15.62
N ALA A 115 -0.88 -9.48 -15.98
CA ALA A 115 -0.43 -9.05 -17.30
C ALA A 115 0.55 -7.88 -17.13
N ALA A 116 1.01 -7.27 -18.21
CA ALA A 116 2.06 -6.25 -18.20
C ALA A 116 1.81 -5.09 -17.20
N THR A 117 0.56 -4.66 -17.06
CA THR A 117 0.17 -3.54 -16.17
C THR A 117 -1.01 -3.88 -15.26
N THR A 118 -1.34 -5.16 -15.09
CA THR A 118 -2.45 -5.57 -14.24
C THR A 118 -2.09 -6.76 -13.36
N ILE A 119 -2.81 -6.86 -12.24
CA ILE A 119 -2.86 -8.04 -11.38
C ILE A 119 -4.32 -8.29 -11.00
N THR A 120 -4.78 -9.53 -11.12
CA THR A 120 -6.08 -9.93 -10.57
C THR A 120 -5.85 -10.41 -9.15
N LEU A 121 -6.41 -9.69 -8.20
CA LEU A 121 -6.32 -10.01 -6.78
C LEU A 121 -7.11 -11.29 -6.47
N ASP A 122 -7.01 -11.77 -5.23
CA ASP A 122 -7.77 -12.93 -4.76
C ASP A 122 -9.29 -12.67 -4.72
N THR A 123 -10.08 -13.71 -4.69
CA THR A 123 -11.56 -13.66 -4.77
C THR A 123 -12.21 -12.84 -3.65
N ASN A 124 -11.56 -12.77 -2.48
CA ASN A 124 -12.04 -12.02 -1.32
C ASN A 124 -11.60 -10.55 -1.29
N ALA A 125 -10.95 -10.04 -2.36
CA ALA A 125 -10.64 -8.62 -2.48
C ALA A 125 -11.94 -7.79 -2.55
N SER A 126 -11.87 -6.49 -2.21
CA SER A 126 -13.04 -5.61 -2.17
C SER A 126 -13.88 -5.69 -3.44
N ALA A 127 -15.20 -5.68 -3.30
CA ALA A 127 -16.13 -5.60 -4.43
C ALA A 127 -16.36 -4.17 -4.92
N VAL A 128 -15.84 -3.16 -4.21
CA VAL A 128 -16.01 -1.75 -4.52
C VAL A 128 -14.95 -1.33 -5.55
N ASN A 129 -15.40 -0.64 -6.60
CA ASN A 129 -14.49 -0.06 -7.58
C ASN A 129 -13.58 0.96 -6.89
N ASP A 130 -12.36 1.05 -7.37
CA ASP A 130 -11.37 2.05 -6.96
C ASP A 130 -10.93 1.99 -5.48
N PHE A 131 -11.34 0.93 -4.75
CA PHE A 131 -11.03 0.76 -3.32
C PHE A 131 -9.55 0.81 -3.00
N TYR A 132 -8.70 0.28 -3.87
CA TYR A 132 -7.25 0.20 -3.66
C TYR A 132 -6.46 1.27 -4.40
N ILE A 133 -7.10 2.29 -5.01
CA ILE A 133 -6.37 3.36 -5.71
C ILE A 133 -5.44 4.11 -4.77
N GLY A 134 -4.18 4.28 -5.21
CA GLY A 134 -3.13 4.95 -4.45
C GLY A 134 -2.45 4.07 -3.40
N CYS A 135 -2.90 2.83 -3.20
CA CYS A 135 -2.15 1.82 -2.46
C CYS A 135 -1.05 1.22 -3.34
N TYR A 136 -0.06 0.62 -2.69
CA TYR A 136 0.94 -0.19 -3.38
C TYR A 136 0.54 -1.65 -3.37
N VAL A 137 0.79 -2.36 -4.47
CA VAL A 137 0.80 -3.82 -4.49
C VAL A 137 2.24 -4.30 -4.61
N ASN A 138 2.70 -5.06 -3.63
CA ASN A 138 4.05 -5.63 -3.54
C ASN A 138 3.98 -7.15 -3.72
N ILE A 139 4.79 -7.72 -4.61
CA ILE A 139 4.88 -9.17 -4.81
C ILE A 139 5.84 -9.74 -3.77
N THR A 140 5.34 -10.68 -2.96
CA THR A 140 6.04 -11.20 -1.78
C THR A 140 6.73 -12.53 -1.98
N ASN A 141 6.60 -13.14 -3.17
CA ASN A 141 7.32 -14.38 -3.50
C ASN A 141 8.01 -14.30 -4.87
N ASN A 142 8.90 -15.24 -5.14
CA ASN A 142 9.63 -15.30 -6.41
C ASN A 142 8.97 -16.24 -7.43
N SER A 143 7.65 -16.19 -7.52
CA SER A 143 6.88 -16.98 -8.48
C SER A 143 5.97 -16.07 -9.32
N PRO A 144 6.23 -15.94 -10.62
CA PRO A 144 7.35 -16.52 -11.38
C PRO A 144 8.72 -15.95 -10.94
N ALA A 145 9.80 -16.59 -11.39
CA ALA A 145 11.16 -16.14 -11.08
C ALA A 145 11.36 -14.65 -11.41
N ASN A 146 12.06 -13.93 -10.55
CA ASN A 146 12.27 -12.47 -10.60
C ASN A 146 11.00 -11.63 -10.34
N ALA A 147 9.94 -12.19 -9.75
CA ALA A 147 8.76 -11.42 -9.35
C ALA A 147 8.91 -10.75 -7.97
N LEU A 148 9.67 -11.37 -7.05
CA LEU A 148 9.81 -10.91 -5.65
C LEU A 148 10.21 -9.43 -5.56
N GLY A 149 9.49 -8.70 -4.73
CA GLY A 149 9.76 -7.31 -4.37
C GLY A 149 9.39 -6.29 -5.44
N GLN A 150 8.78 -6.70 -6.56
CA GLN A 150 8.19 -5.75 -7.48
C GLN A 150 7.00 -5.07 -6.79
N CYS A 151 7.10 -3.77 -6.62
CA CYS A 151 6.08 -2.95 -5.96
C CYS A 151 5.58 -1.90 -6.96
N ARG A 152 4.26 -1.70 -7.05
CA ARG A 152 3.62 -0.78 -8.00
C ARG A 152 2.47 -0.05 -7.32
N THR A 153 2.23 1.20 -7.72
CA THR A 153 1.05 1.94 -7.30
C THR A 153 -0.18 1.48 -8.09
N ILE A 154 -1.26 1.23 -7.39
CA ILE A 154 -2.54 0.92 -8.02
C ILE A 154 -3.16 2.23 -8.53
N SER A 155 -3.36 2.34 -9.85
CA SER A 155 -3.93 3.50 -10.52
C SER A 155 -5.43 3.36 -10.82
N ALA A 156 -5.94 2.10 -10.90
CA ALA A 156 -7.36 1.80 -11.04
C ALA A 156 -7.67 0.42 -10.46
N TYR A 157 -8.92 0.21 -10.04
CA TYR A 157 -9.37 -1.08 -9.54
C TYR A 157 -10.82 -1.34 -9.90
N VAL A 158 -11.10 -2.53 -10.43
CA VAL A 158 -12.45 -2.99 -10.77
C VAL A 158 -12.89 -4.04 -9.77
N GLY A 159 -13.77 -3.68 -8.86
CA GLY A 159 -14.21 -4.53 -7.75
C GLY A 159 -14.96 -5.80 -8.19
N SER A 160 -15.70 -5.79 -9.29
CA SER A 160 -16.42 -6.96 -9.80
C SER A 160 -15.49 -8.05 -10.35
N THR A 161 -14.38 -7.66 -10.98
CA THR A 161 -13.39 -8.57 -11.58
C THR A 161 -12.14 -8.76 -10.73
N LYS A 162 -11.98 -7.98 -9.66
CA LYS A 162 -10.80 -7.94 -8.77
C LYS A 162 -9.50 -7.53 -9.50
N VAL A 163 -9.61 -6.88 -10.65
CA VAL A 163 -8.46 -6.46 -11.44
C VAL A 163 -7.97 -5.10 -10.95
N ALA A 164 -6.72 -5.05 -10.50
CA ALA A 164 -5.98 -3.84 -10.23
C ALA A 164 -5.09 -3.49 -11.42
N THR A 165 -5.17 -2.25 -11.90
CA THR A 165 -4.25 -1.67 -12.87
C THR A 165 -3.17 -0.92 -12.13
N VAL A 166 -1.92 -1.10 -12.53
CA VAL A 166 -0.77 -0.45 -11.91
C VAL A 166 -0.21 0.65 -12.80
N ASP A 167 0.47 1.61 -12.15
CA ASP A 167 1.02 2.83 -12.76
C ASP A 167 2.14 2.55 -13.79
N SER A 168 2.83 1.43 -13.65
CA SER A 168 3.93 1.06 -14.54
C SER A 168 4.00 -0.46 -14.75
N ALA A 169 4.56 -0.88 -15.88
CA ALA A 169 4.65 -2.30 -16.22
C ALA A 169 5.49 -3.09 -15.21
N TRP A 170 5.08 -4.33 -14.98
CA TRP A 170 5.88 -5.29 -14.24
C TRP A 170 7.14 -5.65 -15.04
N GLY A 171 8.27 -5.81 -14.38
CA GLY A 171 9.46 -6.40 -14.99
C GLY A 171 9.28 -7.89 -15.27
N THR A 172 8.48 -8.55 -14.41
CA THR A 172 8.01 -9.93 -14.58
C THR A 172 6.54 -9.94 -14.19
N ASN A 173 5.66 -10.32 -15.13
CA ASN A 173 4.22 -10.33 -14.89
C ASN A 173 3.85 -11.28 -13.74
N PRO A 174 3.01 -10.86 -12.80
CA PRO A 174 2.46 -11.77 -11.80
C PRO A 174 1.73 -12.95 -12.44
N SER A 175 1.69 -14.07 -11.73
CA SER A 175 0.98 -15.28 -12.14
C SER A 175 0.01 -15.74 -11.04
N VAL A 176 -0.74 -16.80 -11.31
CA VAL A 176 -1.63 -17.45 -10.32
C VAL A 176 -0.89 -18.00 -9.09
N ALA A 177 0.45 -18.09 -9.14
CA ALA A 177 1.28 -18.50 -8.02
C ALA A 177 1.93 -17.32 -7.27
N SER A 178 1.74 -16.08 -7.75
CA SER A 178 2.29 -14.89 -7.10
C SER A 178 1.52 -14.55 -5.84
N THR A 179 2.21 -14.48 -4.70
CA THR A 179 1.65 -13.90 -3.48
C THR A 179 1.90 -12.40 -3.47
N PHE A 180 0.99 -11.65 -2.87
CA PHE A 180 1.07 -10.20 -2.82
C PHE A 180 0.62 -9.64 -1.46
N GLU A 181 1.06 -8.42 -1.19
CA GLU A 181 0.56 -7.55 -0.15
C GLU A 181 0.06 -6.24 -0.76
N ILE A 182 -1.05 -5.72 -0.26
CA ILE A 182 -1.46 -4.35 -0.54
C ILE A 182 -1.08 -3.49 0.65
N LEU A 183 -0.27 -2.46 0.39
CA LEU A 183 0.30 -1.56 1.36
C LEU A 183 -0.38 -0.19 1.24
N ALA A 184 -0.84 0.37 2.35
CA ALA A 184 -1.44 1.71 2.38
C ALA A 184 -0.37 2.77 2.63
N ASP A 185 -0.19 3.71 1.69
CA ASP A 185 0.69 4.88 1.88
C ASP A 185 -0.04 6.05 2.56
N LYS A 186 -1.35 6.09 2.43
CA LYS A 186 -2.19 7.10 3.07
C LYS A 186 -2.97 6.45 4.21
N PRO A 187 -3.27 7.18 5.29
CA PRO A 187 -4.31 6.77 6.21
C PRO A 187 -5.67 6.85 5.47
N SER A 188 -5.90 5.89 4.57
CA SER A 188 -7.20 5.72 3.92
C SER A 188 -8.11 5.08 4.94
N GLY A 189 -8.95 5.87 5.55
CA GLY A 189 -10.04 5.43 6.39
C GLY A 189 -9.69 4.45 7.53
N VAL A 190 -10.53 4.33 8.49
CA VAL A 190 -10.43 3.29 9.52
C VAL A 190 -10.81 1.96 8.87
N VAL A 191 -9.82 1.13 8.52
CA VAL A 191 -10.05 -0.22 7.96
C VAL A 191 -10.41 -1.25 9.03
N ALA A 192 -10.05 -0.97 10.29
CA ALA A 192 -10.43 -1.76 11.44
C ALA A 192 -10.49 -0.88 12.69
N TRP A 193 -11.45 -1.15 13.56
CA TRP A 193 -11.53 -0.57 14.90
C TRP A 193 -11.41 -1.69 15.94
N ALA A 194 -10.44 -1.58 16.83
CA ALA A 194 -10.19 -2.60 17.86
C ALA A 194 -10.02 -4.04 17.29
N GLY A 195 -9.41 -4.19 16.12
CA GLY A 195 -9.18 -5.47 15.48
C GLY A 195 -10.37 -6.02 14.67
N THR A 196 -11.50 -5.32 14.66
CA THR A 196 -12.65 -5.68 13.83
C THR A 196 -12.64 -4.85 12.55
N ALA A 197 -12.73 -5.51 11.38
CA ALA A 197 -12.81 -4.83 10.10
C ALA A 197 -14.04 -3.90 10.05
N VAL A 198 -13.84 -2.67 9.57
CA VAL A 198 -14.95 -1.78 9.26
C VAL A 198 -15.61 -2.28 7.97
N ASN A 199 -16.92 -2.50 8.02
CA ASN A 199 -17.66 -2.92 6.84
C ASN A 199 -17.55 -1.87 5.72
N ASP A 200 -17.45 -2.37 4.51
CA ASP A 200 -17.48 -1.55 3.30
C ASP A 200 -18.86 -0.84 3.22
N PRO A 201 -18.92 0.50 3.10
CA PRO A 201 -20.20 1.19 3.08
C PRO A 201 -21.01 0.80 1.84
N ALA A 202 -22.28 0.44 2.04
CA ALA A 202 -23.21 0.15 0.94
C ALA A 202 -23.42 1.37 0.01
N THR A 203 -23.15 2.58 0.52
CA THR A 203 -23.20 3.84 -0.22
C THR A 203 -21.88 4.57 -0.08
N VAL A 204 -21.26 4.96 -1.20
CA VAL A 204 -19.99 5.69 -1.22
C VAL A 204 -20.08 6.97 -0.38
N GLY A 205 -19.17 7.11 0.58
CA GLY A 205 -19.06 8.30 1.42
C GLY A 205 -19.91 8.29 2.70
N ILE A 206 -20.73 7.26 2.92
CA ILE A 206 -21.50 7.10 4.17
C ILE A 206 -21.03 5.83 4.87
N PRO A 207 -20.37 5.92 6.04
CA PRO A 207 -20.01 4.73 6.82
C PRO A 207 -21.27 3.91 7.17
N ASP A 208 -21.24 2.62 6.89
CA ASP A 208 -22.28 1.69 7.33
C ASP A 208 -22.00 1.34 8.79
N VAL A 209 -22.72 1.99 9.71
CA VAL A 209 -22.56 1.78 11.15
C VAL A 209 -23.72 0.93 11.65
N SER A 210 -23.45 -0.35 11.94
CA SER A 210 -24.38 -1.19 12.69
C SER A 210 -24.27 -0.86 14.17
N VAL A 211 -25.20 -0.09 14.70
CA VAL A 211 -25.28 0.22 16.13
C VAL A 211 -26.07 -0.89 16.82
N GLN A 212 -25.37 -1.79 17.51
CA GLN A 212 -26.01 -2.89 18.24
C GLN A 212 -26.58 -2.46 19.60
N ASP A 213 -26.04 -1.40 20.18
CA ASP A 213 -26.47 -0.91 21.47
C ASP A 213 -26.41 0.62 21.52
N ILE A 214 -27.53 1.26 21.76
CA ILE A 214 -27.64 2.70 21.97
C ILE A 214 -27.94 2.94 23.44
N GLN A 215 -27.04 3.55 24.18
CA GLN A 215 -27.25 3.89 25.59
C GLN A 215 -28.54 4.69 25.80
N ALA A 216 -29.25 4.41 26.87
CA ALA A 216 -30.44 5.16 27.23
C ALA A 216 -30.16 6.66 27.32
N GLY A 217 -30.95 7.46 26.58
CA GLY A 217 -30.77 8.91 26.48
C GLY A 217 -29.77 9.39 25.42
N ALA A 218 -29.08 8.51 24.68
CA ALA A 218 -28.18 8.88 23.63
C ALA A 218 -28.91 9.51 22.42
N ILE A 219 -30.17 9.12 22.19
CA ILE A 219 -31.05 9.77 21.19
C ILE A 219 -31.97 10.71 21.90
N THR A 220 -31.78 11.99 21.77
CA THR A 220 -32.64 13.04 22.32
C THR A 220 -33.66 13.53 21.28
N ALA A 221 -34.71 14.19 21.72
CA ALA A 221 -35.71 14.78 20.81
C ALA A 221 -35.08 15.76 19.80
N ALA A 222 -33.97 16.40 20.18
CA ALA A 222 -33.21 17.30 19.28
C ALA A 222 -32.38 16.54 18.22
N ALA A 223 -32.10 15.27 18.45
CA ALA A 223 -31.36 14.42 17.51
C ALA A 223 -32.26 13.83 16.41
N ILE A 224 -33.58 13.89 16.60
CA ILE A 224 -34.58 13.39 15.63
C ILE A 224 -35.16 14.59 14.90
N ALA A 225 -34.85 14.71 13.61
CA ALA A 225 -35.42 15.77 12.79
C ALA A 225 -36.96 15.64 12.68
N THR A 226 -37.66 16.76 12.57
CA THR A 226 -39.10 16.74 12.35
C THR A 226 -39.45 15.93 11.09
N GLY A 227 -40.31 14.93 11.25
CA GLY A 227 -40.69 14.01 10.17
C GLY A 227 -39.72 12.83 9.94
N ALA A 228 -38.66 12.67 10.77
CA ALA A 228 -37.75 11.54 10.66
C ALA A 228 -38.37 10.20 11.11
N VAL A 229 -39.47 10.27 11.90
CA VAL A 229 -40.29 9.12 12.26
C VAL A 229 -41.65 9.30 11.63
N ASP A 230 -41.92 8.63 10.56
CA ASP A 230 -43.19 8.60 9.84
C ASP A 230 -43.93 7.28 10.01
N ALA A 231 -45.06 7.10 9.37
CA ALA A 231 -45.87 5.90 9.49
C ALA A 231 -45.18 4.64 9.02
N ASP A 232 -44.25 4.77 8.07
CA ASP A 232 -43.47 3.63 7.52
C ASP A 232 -42.30 3.24 8.45
N ALA A 233 -41.81 4.19 9.27
CA ALA A 233 -40.76 3.95 10.25
C ALA A 233 -41.26 3.27 11.55
N LEU A 234 -42.55 3.24 11.74
CA LEU A 234 -43.19 2.58 12.91
C LEU A 234 -43.73 1.20 12.53
N ALA A 235 -43.41 0.20 13.31
CA ALA A 235 -44.02 -1.12 13.14
C ALA A 235 -45.56 -1.02 13.32
N THR A 236 -46.30 -1.85 12.58
CA THR A 236 -47.79 -1.84 12.59
C THR A 236 -48.40 -2.01 13.97
N ASP A 237 -47.74 -2.77 14.84
CA ASP A 237 -48.12 -2.96 16.24
C ASP A 237 -47.97 -1.67 17.06
N ALA A 238 -46.89 -0.94 16.90
CA ALA A 238 -46.65 0.33 17.58
C ALA A 238 -47.70 1.40 17.16
N VAL A 239 -48.03 1.46 15.86
CA VAL A 239 -49.09 2.35 15.35
C VAL A 239 -50.43 1.98 15.99
N THR A 240 -50.73 0.69 16.11
CA THR A 240 -51.97 0.21 16.71
C THR A 240 -52.04 0.48 18.22
N GLU A 241 -50.93 0.32 18.93
CA GLU A 241 -50.83 0.62 20.38
C GLU A 241 -50.99 2.11 20.65
N ILE A 242 -50.35 2.98 19.83
CA ILE A 242 -50.51 4.44 19.97
C ILE A 242 -51.96 4.83 19.71
N ALA A 243 -52.61 4.32 18.66
CA ALA A 243 -54.01 4.59 18.35
C ALA A 243 -54.95 4.15 19.47
N ASN A 244 -54.78 2.94 19.97
CA ASN A 244 -55.57 2.41 21.08
C ASN A 244 -55.39 3.22 22.38
N GLY A 245 -54.13 3.57 22.71
CA GLY A 245 -53.82 4.37 23.90
C GLY A 245 -54.36 5.79 23.87
N VAL A 246 -54.48 6.41 22.67
CA VAL A 246 -55.09 7.74 22.50
C VAL A 246 -56.61 7.64 22.58
N TRP A 247 -57.27 6.68 21.93
CA TRP A 247 -58.71 6.52 21.91
C TRP A 247 -59.27 6.05 23.25
N ASP A 248 -58.56 5.14 23.98
CA ASP A 248 -58.98 4.69 25.30
C ASP A 248 -58.98 5.80 26.36
N LYS A 249 -58.09 6.76 26.26
CA LYS A 249 -58.06 7.93 27.14
C LYS A 249 -59.24 8.89 26.87
N ASP A 250 -59.68 9.00 25.64
CA ASP A 250 -60.77 9.87 25.26
C ASP A 250 -62.16 9.26 25.60
N ALA A 251 -62.25 7.92 25.61
CA ALA A 251 -63.48 7.19 25.95
C ALA A 251 -63.75 7.07 27.47
N THR A 252 -62.75 7.26 28.33
CA THR A 252 -62.88 7.18 29.81
C THR A 252 -62.89 8.56 30.49
N GLY A 253 -62.88 9.66 29.73
CA GLY A 253 -62.75 11.03 30.23
C GLY A 253 -64.10 11.77 30.37
N ASN A 254 -65.17 11.08 30.81
CA ASN A 254 -66.39 11.72 31.30
C ASN A 254 -66.84 11.07 32.57
#